data_85b809ec509333c5be717c1ebfceff76
#
_entry.id   85b809ec509333c5be717c1ebfceff76
#
_cell.length_a   1.000
_cell.length_b   1.000
_cell.length_c   1.000
_cell.angle_alpha   90.00
_cell.angle_beta   90.00
_cell.angle_gamma   90.00
#
_symmetry.space_group_name_H-M   'P 1'
#
loop_
_entity.id
_entity.type
_entity.pdbx_description
1 polymer ?
#
loop_
_entity_poly.entity_id
_entity_poly.type
_entity_poly.pdbx_seq_one_letter_code
_entity_poly.pdbx_strand_id
1 'polypeptide(L)'
;MNLLSRTAALLTALAASAALLAACGGGTSQLELFKPDRVIAFGDEHSLLTPTGRKYSVNALKTDGTLDCDANPVWVQSVAALYGYRFAGCLGTETVAKAFTRAAAGATVQALTAQIDAQAAAGLTDRDLVTVLVGIHDVKAIYENRAPGETDAQLIARAGERGAELGRQVNRIVALGPRVIVSTITELGRTPYGLSKGAADAALLNQISYAFNARMRVTILLDGRFIGLVLGDETVQSAVQVPEAFGFTDVAQAACAATAPLPNCDDAATFLTTGATSNTWLWADSLRYGPTMQRQIGLIAASRAQSNPF
;
A
#
# COMPACT_ATOMS: atom_id res chain seq x y z
N MET A 1 19.49 48.90 -54.91
CA MET A 1 19.29 48.28 -53.57
C MET A 1 20.21 47.08 -53.53
N ASN A 2 21.31 47.20 -52.80
CA ASN A 2 22.48 46.36 -53.02
C ASN A 2 22.34 44.96 -52.38
N LEU A 3 22.89 43.95 -53.06
CA LEU A 3 22.97 42.55 -52.59
C LEU A 3 23.48 42.42 -51.12
N LEU A 4 24.42 43.29 -50.75
CA LEU A 4 25.00 43.36 -49.40
C LEU A 4 24.00 43.69 -48.27
N SER A 5 22.94 44.46 -48.56
CA SER A 5 21.94 44.77 -47.54
C SER A 5 20.95 43.62 -47.32
N ARG A 6 20.72 42.76 -48.31
CA ARG A 6 19.86 41.59 -48.21
C ARG A 6 20.51 40.44 -47.46
N THR A 7 21.83 40.27 -47.62
CA THR A 7 22.61 39.24 -46.87
C THR A 7 22.76 39.60 -45.39
N ALA A 8 22.92 40.88 -45.05
CA ALA A 8 22.97 41.32 -43.67
C ALA A 8 21.65 41.13 -42.94
N ALA A 9 20.49 41.42 -43.63
CA ALA A 9 19.19 41.18 -43.03
C ALA A 9 18.83 39.72 -42.84
N LEU A 10 19.29 38.82 -43.73
CA LEU A 10 19.14 37.38 -43.55
C LEU A 10 19.99 36.79 -42.42
N LEU A 11 21.18 37.28 -42.24
CA LEU A 11 22.09 36.82 -41.15
C LEU A 11 21.60 37.29 -39.76
N THR A 12 21.02 38.50 -39.69
CA THR A 12 20.39 38.97 -38.42
C THR A 12 19.10 38.23 -38.10
N ALA A 13 18.27 37.85 -39.08
CA ALA A 13 17.08 37.06 -38.88
C ALA A 13 17.39 35.63 -38.43
N LEU A 14 18.46 35.01 -39.00
CA LEU A 14 18.92 33.68 -38.56
C LEU A 14 19.50 33.69 -37.11
N ALA A 15 20.24 34.75 -36.75
CA ALA A 15 20.79 34.90 -35.41
C ALA A 15 19.69 35.13 -34.35
N ALA A 16 18.65 35.89 -34.70
CA ALA A 16 17.50 36.11 -33.80
C ALA A 16 16.67 34.83 -33.59
N SER A 17 16.49 33.98 -34.64
CA SER A 17 15.80 32.70 -34.51
C SER A 17 16.60 31.69 -33.70
N ALA A 18 17.91 31.66 -33.79
CA ALA A 18 18.76 30.80 -32.98
C ALA A 18 18.75 31.20 -31.50
N ALA A 19 18.68 32.49 -31.19
CA ALA A 19 18.58 33.01 -29.83
C ALA A 19 17.22 32.68 -29.18
N LEU A 20 16.14 32.65 -29.93
CA LEU A 20 14.80 32.25 -29.45
C LEU A 20 14.71 30.75 -29.18
N LEU A 21 15.42 29.92 -29.92
CA LEU A 21 15.50 28.46 -29.67
C LEU A 21 16.35 28.13 -28.44
N ALA A 22 17.35 28.93 -28.13
CA ALA A 22 18.16 28.77 -26.92
C ALA A 22 17.41 29.26 -25.64
N ALA A 23 16.46 30.19 -25.77
CA ALA A 23 15.63 30.68 -24.65
C ALA A 23 14.53 29.68 -24.27
N CYS A 24 14.17 28.72 -25.15
CA CYS A 24 13.31 27.58 -24.82
C CYS A 24 14.09 26.37 -24.26
N GLY A 25 15.39 26.51 -24.03
CA GLY A 25 16.19 25.57 -23.26
C GLY A 25 15.67 25.56 -21.82
N GLY A 26 14.77 24.64 -21.56
CA GLY A 26 14.12 24.45 -20.27
C GLY A 26 15.12 24.51 -19.16
N GLY A 27 14.86 25.38 -18.21
CA GLY A 27 15.47 25.26 -16.91
C GLY A 27 15.24 23.84 -16.46
N THR A 28 16.28 23.01 -16.43
CA THR A 28 16.31 21.79 -15.68
C THR A 28 16.25 22.22 -14.20
N SER A 29 15.09 22.63 -13.73
CA SER A 29 14.80 22.46 -12.32
C SER A 29 14.81 20.94 -12.13
N GLN A 30 15.96 20.40 -11.83
CA GLN A 30 16.07 19.06 -11.28
C GLN A 30 15.29 19.14 -9.98
N LEU A 31 14.01 18.77 -10.04
CA LEU A 31 13.24 18.47 -8.84
C LEU A 31 14.02 17.32 -8.20
N GLU A 32 14.74 17.62 -7.13
CA GLU A 32 15.36 16.56 -6.36
C GLU A 32 14.26 15.58 -5.97
N LEU A 33 14.43 14.33 -6.39
CA LEU A 33 13.51 13.26 -6.01
C LEU A 33 13.49 13.19 -4.49
N PHE A 34 12.31 13.12 -3.94
CA PHE A 34 12.14 12.99 -2.50
C PHE A 34 12.85 11.74 -1.99
N LYS A 35 13.77 11.93 -1.07
CA LYS A 35 14.41 10.84 -0.33
C LYS A 35 14.08 11.01 1.15
N PRO A 36 13.22 10.15 1.71
CA PRO A 36 12.88 10.23 3.12
C PRO A 36 14.09 9.88 4.00
N ASP A 37 14.11 10.40 5.22
CA ASP A 37 15.06 9.96 6.23
C ASP A 37 14.61 8.64 6.88
N ARG A 38 13.28 8.42 6.96
CA ARG A 38 12.64 7.23 7.53
C ARG A 38 11.40 6.84 6.76
N VAL A 39 11.07 5.54 6.81
CA VAL A 39 9.76 5.01 6.42
C VAL A 39 9.02 4.53 7.67
N ILE A 40 7.77 4.95 7.85
CA ILE A 40 6.95 4.61 9.01
C ILE A 40 5.64 3.99 8.53
N ALA A 41 5.40 2.73 8.90
CA ALA A 41 4.21 2.00 8.51
C ALA A 41 3.14 2.07 9.60
N PHE A 42 1.95 2.55 9.24
CA PHE A 42 0.74 2.53 10.05
C PHE A 42 -0.29 1.57 9.48
N GLY A 43 -1.23 1.19 10.32
CA GLY A 43 -2.41 0.44 9.94
C GLY A 43 -2.54 -0.90 10.63
N ASP A 44 -2.99 -1.89 9.89
CA ASP A 44 -3.25 -3.24 10.37
C ASP A 44 -2.08 -4.21 10.06
N GLU A 45 -2.32 -5.49 10.25
CA GLU A 45 -1.32 -6.55 10.07
C GLU A 45 -0.75 -6.70 8.66
N HIS A 46 -1.40 -6.14 7.62
CA HIS A 46 -0.82 -6.11 6.28
C HIS A 46 0.49 -5.31 6.22
N SER A 47 0.66 -4.39 7.17
CA SER A 47 1.82 -3.51 7.31
C SER A 47 2.72 -3.88 8.49
N LEU A 48 2.41 -4.97 9.20
CA LEU A 48 3.07 -5.34 10.45
C LEU A 48 4.24 -6.31 10.21
N LEU A 49 5.41 -5.93 10.72
CA LEU A 49 6.52 -6.84 10.98
C LEU A 49 6.66 -7.00 12.50
N THR A 50 6.71 -8.24 12.98
CA THR A 50 6.99 -8.50 14.40
C THR A 50 8.43 -8.13 14.76
N PRO A 51 8.77 -7.98 16.05
CA PRO A 51 10.16 -7.75 16.46
C PRO A 51 11.13 -8.85 16.03
N THR A 52 10.63 -10.06 15.76
CA THR A 52 11.41 -11.20 15.25
C THR A 52 11.41 -11.29 13.72
N GLY A 53 10.87 -10.32 13.01
CA GLY A 53 10.83 -10.26 11.55
C GLY A 53 9.73 -11.09 10.88
N ARG A 54 8.86 -11.77 11.64
CA ARG A 54 7.71 -12.48 11.06
C ARG A 54 6.66 -11.50 10.54
N LYS A 55 5.99 -11.90 9.48
CA LYS A 55 5.01 -11.12 8.73
C LYS A 55 3.65 -11.82 8.74
N TYR A 56 2.58 -11.06 8.62
CA TYR A 56 1.22 -11.60 8.45
C TYR A 56 0.95 -11.95 6.97
N SER A 57 1.82 -12.82 6.46
CA SER A 57 1.78 -13.47 5.15
C SER A 57 2.50 -14.81 5.29
N VAL A 58 2.72 -15.55 4.20
CA VAL A 58 3.56 -16.76 4.24
C VAL A 58 5.01 -16.31 4.37
N ASN A 59 5.64 -16.61 5.49
CA ASN A 59 7.04 -16.32 5.72
C ASN A 59 7.93 -17.27 4.91
N ALA A 60 9.11 -16.82 4.52
CA ALA A 60 10.10 -17.68 3.86
C ALA A 60 11.13 -18.18 4.86
N LEU A 61 11.64 -19.38 4.61
CA LEU A 61 12.74 -19.96 5.36
C LEU A 61 14.00 -20.03 4.49
N LYS A 62 15.14 -19.86 5.13
CA LYS A 62 16.46 -20.16 4.54
C LYS A 62 16.67 -21.68 4.47
N THR A 63 17.71 -22.10 3.78
CA THR A 63 18.07 -23.52 3.66
C THR A 63 18.41 -24.19 4.99
N ASP A 64 18.80 -23.40 6.00
CA ASP A 64 19.06 -23.88 7.37
C ASP A 64 17.81 -23.92 8.26
N GLY A 65 16.62 -23.60 7.69
CA GLY A 65 15.34 -23.55 8.41
C GLY A 65 15.10 -22.29 9.23
N THR A 66 16.03 -21.35 9.23
CA THR A 66 15.82 -20.05 9.91
C THR A 66 14.98 -19.11 9.04
N LEU A 67 14.33 -18.13 9.68
CA LEU A 67 13.50 -17.14 8.99
C LEU A 67 14.34 -16.31 8.00
N ASP A 68 13.88 -16.27 6.74
CA ASP A 68 14.36 -15.31 5.75
C ASP A 68 13.47 -14.06 5.74
N CYS A 69 13.90 -13.06 6.47
CA CYS A 69 13.11 -11.84 6.61
C CYS A 69 13.06 -10.98 5.32
N ASP A 70 14.01 -11.14 4.41
CA ASP A 70 14.08 -10.40 3.16
C ASP A 70 13.24 -11.05 2.05
N ALA A 71 13.12 -12.37 2.07
CA ALA A 71 12.26 -13.09 1.14
C ALA A 71 10.77 -12.90 1.53
N ASN A 72 9.88 -13.05 0.55
CA ASN A 72 8.45 -12.84 0.71
C ASN A 72 8.10 -11.49 1.38
N PRO A 73 8.58 -10.35 0.87
CA PRO A 73 8.37 -9.06 1.52
C PRO A 73 6.89 -8.69 1.57
N VAL A 74 6.45 -8.08 2.67
CA VAL A 74 5.17 -7.37 2.71
C VAL A 74 5.32 -6.01 2.02
N TRP A 75 4.21 -5.42 1.59
CA TRP A 75 4.19 -4.23 0.74
C TRP A 75 5.02 -3.06 1.28
N VAL A 76 5.01 -2.83 2.59
CA VAL A 76 5.80 -1.75 3.22
C VAL A 76 7.31 -2.02 3.17
N GLN A 77 7.73 -3.29 3.15
CA GLN A 77 9.15 -3.63 2.94
C GLN A 77 9.61 -3.27 1.53
N SER A 78 8.76 -3.45 0.52
CA SER A 78 9.06 -3.04 -0.87
C SER A 78 9.25 -1.52 -0.96
N VAL A 79 8.41 -0.73 -0.27
CA VAL A 79 8.57 0.73 -0.19
C VAL A 79 9.86 1.13 0.51
N ALA A 80 10.19 0.49 1.63
CA ALA A 80 11.42 0.78 2.37
C ALA A 80 12.68 0.41 1.57
N ALA A 81 12.65 -0.75 0.90
CA ALA A 81 13.75 -1.26 0.08
C ALA A 81 14.11 -0.34 -1.10
N LEU A 82 13.12 0.40 -1.64
CA LEU A 82 13.34 1.43 -2.66
C LEU A 82 14.41 2.46 -2.25
N TYR A 83 14.48 2.77 -0.97
CA TYR A 83 15.43 3.72 -0.39
C TYR A 83 16.63 3.03 0.28
N GLY A 84 16.74 1.70 0.17
CA GLY A 84 17.76 0.91 0.85
C GLY A 84 17.53 0.79 2.36
N TYR A 85 16.28 0.93 2.82
CA TYR A 85 15.95 0.91 4.25
C TYR A 85 15.38 -0.44 4.68
N ARG A 86 15.70 -0.81 5.92
CA ARG A 86 15.23 -2.04 6.56
C ARG A 86 14.43 -1.75 7.82
N PHE A 87 13.43 -2.58 8.05
CA PHE A 87 12.64 -2.54 9.29
C PHE A 87 13.43 -3.09 10.48
N ALA A 88 13.14 -2.57 11.66
CA ALA A 88 13.84 -2.94 12.89
C ALA A 88 13.83 -4.46 13.18
N GLY A 89 12.72 -5.15 12.87
CA GLY A 89 12.63 -6.63 13.00
C GLY A 89 13.35 -7.41 11.90
N CYS A 90 13.98 -6.75 10.91
CA CYS A 90 14.52 -7.35 9.70
C CYS A 90 15.84 -6.71 9.25
N LEU A 91 16.71 -6.37 10.20
CA LEU A 91 17.94 -5.60 9.92
C LEU A 91 18.99 -6.39 9.13
N GLY A 92 19.04 -7.72 9.27
CA GLY A 92 20.12 -8.52 8.67
C GLY A 92 21.48 -8.11 9.24
N THR A 93 22.36 -7.58 8.38
CA THR A 93 23.68 -7.05 8.75
C THR A 93 23.67 -5.56 9.10
N GLU A 94 22.56 -4.87 8.88
CA GLU A 94 22.43 -3.45 9.22
C GLU A 94 22.38 -3.24 10.73
N THR A 95 22.97 -2.15 11.20
CA THR A 95 23.01 -1.80 12.63
C THR A 95 21.96 -0.78 13.03
N VAL A 96 21.38 -0.05 12.06
CA VAL A 96 20.44 1.03 12.31
C VAL A 96 19.19 0.86 11.41
N ALA A 97 18.05 0.75 12.07
CA ALA A 97 16.77 0.76 11.35
C ALA A 97 16.45 2.16 10.82
N LYS A 98 15.97 2.21 9.55
CA LYS A 98 15.37 3.40 8.96
C LYS A 98 13.92 3.19 8.53
N ALA A 99 13.39 1.99 8.75
CA ALA A 99 11.98 1.70 8.58
C ALA A 99 11.40 1.13 9.89
N PHE A 100 10.21 1.61 10.24
CA PHE A 100 9.55 1.31 11.51
C PHE A 100 8.08 0.97 11.26
N THR A 101 7.51 0.06 12.06
CA THR A 101 6.09 -0.20 12.05
C THR A 101 5.43 0.26 13.34
N ARG A 102 4.28 0.93 13.21
CA ARG A 102 3.30 1.22 14.25
C ARG A 102 2.01 0.45 14.02
N ALA A 103 1.95 -0.28 12.90
CA ALA A 103 0.83 -1.14 12.57
C ALA A 103 0.63 -2.20 13.65
N ALA A 104 -0.61 -2.61 13.85
CA ALA A 104 -0.99 -3.60 14.84
C ALA A 104 -2.03 -4.58 14.27
N ALA A 105 -1.96 -5.84 14.70
CA ALA A 105 -2.93 -6.84 14.29
C ALA A 105 -4.35 -6.46 14.77
N GLY A 106 -5.34 -6.58 13.89
CA GLY A 106 -6.72 -6.22 14.18
C GLY A 106 -7.00 -4.72 14.23
N ALA A 107 -6.03 -3.87 13.85
CA ALA A 107 -6.23 -2.43 13.93
C ALA A 107 -7.35 -1.95 13.00
N THR A 108 -8.14 -1.02 13.53
CA THR A 108 -9.20 -0.29 12.84
C THR A 108 -8.76 1.15 12.57
N VAL A 109 -9.57 1.90 11.82
CA VAL A 109 -9.38 3.35 11.62
C VAL A 109 -9.30 4.10 12.95
N GLN A 110 -10.04 3.65 13.97
CA GLN A 110 -9.94 4.24 15.31
C GLN A 110 -8.58 3.97 15.96
N ALA A 111 -8.07 2.75 15.83
CA ALA A 111 -6.73 2.39 16.33
C ALA A 111 -5.62 3.18 15.62
N LEU A 112 -5.79 3.50 14.32
CA LEU A 112 -4.87 4.34 13.57
C LEU A 112 -4.66 5.71 14.23
N THR A 113 -5.70 6.30 14.83
CA THR A 113 -5.57 7.58 15.55
C THR A 113 -4.52 7.49 16.66
N ALA A 114 -4.56 6.44 17.46
CA ALA A 114 -3.57 6.24 18.54
C ALA A 114 -2.16 5.96 17.98
N GLN A 115 -2.04 5.25 16.85
CA GLN A 115 -0.74 5.04 16.18
C GLN A 115 -0.13 6.38 15.73
N ILE A 116 -0.95 7.25 15.15
CA ILE A 116 -0.52 8.61 14.71
C ILE A 116 -0.11 9.45 15.92
N ASP A 117 -0.92 9.47 16.99
CA ASP A 117 -0.63 10.24 18.20
C ASP A 117 0.69 9.82 18.85
N ALA A 118 0.90 8.51 18.99
CA ALA A 118 2.14 7.96 19.55
C ALA A 118 3.36 8.32 18.68
N GLN A 119 3.23 8.30 17.36
CA GLN A 119 4.33 8.66 16.47
C GLN A 119 4.55 10.17 16.41
N ALA A 120 3.50 10.97 16.45
CA ALA A 120 3.61 12.44 16.51
C ALA A 120 4.34 12.89 17.79
N ALA A 121 4.05 12.25 18.93
CA ALA A 121 4.77 12.48 20.18
C ALA A 121 6.25 12.04 20.12
N ALA A 122 6.57 11.01 19.33
CA ALA A 122 7.94 10.56 19.10
C ALA A 122 8.67 11.36 17.99
N GLY A 123 7.96 12.25 17.30
CA GLY A 123 8.43 13.09 16.21
C GLY A 123 8.04 12.56 14.84
N LEU A 124 7.32 13.41 14.08
CA LEU A 124 7.08 13.31 12.64
C LEU A 124 7.64 14.54 11.97
N THR A 125 8.22 14.39 10.79
CA THR A 125 8.85 15.47 10.03
C THR A 125 8.45 15.41 8.56
N ASP A 126 8.69 16.47 7.82
CA ASP A 126 8.55 16.55 6.36
C ASP A 126 9.54 15.66 5.59
N ARG A 127 10.51 15.09 6.30
CA ARG A 127 11.48 14.11 5.78
C ARG A 127 11.05 12.66 6.02
N ASP A 128 9.89 12.42 6.60
CA ASP A 128 9.35 11.07 6.79
C ASP A 128 8.44 10.66 5.63
N LEU A 129 8.51 9.40 5.22
CA LEU A 129 7.52 8.75 4.36
C LEU A 129 6.67 7.83 5.22
N VAL A 130 5.38 8.10 5.22
CA VAL A 130 4.40 7.28 5.94
C VAL A 130 3.66 6.38 4.96
N THR A 131 3.44 5.12 5.33
CA THR A 131 2.57 4.19 4.61
C THR A 131 1.35 3.84 5.46
N VAL A 132 0.15 3.79 4.85
CA VAL A 132 -1.11 3.52 5.55
C VAL A 132 -1.92 2.47 4.80
N LEU A 133 -2.27 1.38 5.48
CA LEU A 133 -3.26 0.39 5.03
C LEU A 133 -4.04 -0.10 6.25
N VAL A 134 -5.32 0.24 6.32
CA VAL A 134 -6.24 -0.11 7.42
C VAL A 134 -7.68 -0.01 6.94
N GLY A 135 -8.59 -0.76 7.56
CA GLY A 135 -10.03 -0.68 7.30
C GLY A 135 -10.70 -2.02 7.06
N ILE A 136 -9.93 -3.09 6.79
CA ILE A 136 -10.51 -4.42 6.58
C ILE A 136 -11.26 -4.90 7.83
N HIS A 137 -10.73 -4.59 9.03
CA HIS A 137 -11.36 -4.91 10.31
C HIS A 137 -12.58 -4.03 10.59
N ASP A 138 -12.59 -2.77 10.12
CA ASP A 138 -13.76 -1.90 10.20
C ASP A 138 -14.92 -2.47 9.36
N VAL A 139 -14.65 -2.84 8.10
CA VAL A 139 -15.64 -3.44 7.20
C VAL A 139 -16.16 -4.76 7.75
N LYS A 140 -15.25 -5.63 8.22
CA LYS A 140 -15.62 -6.90 8.85
C LYS A 140 -16.52 -6.67 10.07
N ALA A 141 -16.16 -5.76 10.95
CA ALA A 141 -16.93 -5.45 12.16
C ALA A 141 -18.30 -4.83 11.84
N ILE A 142 -18.39 -3.96 10.82
CA ILE A 142 -19.67 -3.39 10.36
C ILE A 142 -20.60 -4.49 9.90
N TYR A 143 -20.13 -5.48 9.15
CA TYR A 143 -20.93 -6.60 8.68
C TYR A 143 -21.32 -7.54 9.84
N GLU A 144 -20.36 -7.95 10.67
CA GLU A 144 -20.59 -8.93 11.74
C GLU A 144 -21.46 -8.39 12.89
N ASN A 145 -21.38 -7.09 13.18
CA ASN A 145 -22.14 -6.43 14.23
C ASN A 145 -23.38 -5.69 13.68
N ARG A 146 -24.01 -6.26 12.65
CA ARG A 146 -25.27 -5.78 12.10
C ARG A 146 -26.34 -5.78 13.19
N ALA A 147 -26.93 -4.62 13.45
CA ALA A 147 -28.00 -4.52 14.43
C ALA A 147 -29.31 -5.16 13.91
N PRO A 148 -30.19 -5.70 14.81
CA PRO A 148 -31.49 -6.18 14.40
C PRO A 148 -32.27 -5.10 13.65
N GLY A 149 -32.76 -5.42 12.45
CA GLY A 149 -33.48 -4.47 11.58
C GLY A 149 -32.63 -3.48 10.81
N GLU A 150 -31.32 -3.49 10.96
CA GLU A 150 -30.43 -2.65 10.16
C GLU A 150 -30.41 -3.12 8.70
N THR A 151 -30.60 -2.21 7.78
CA THR A 151 -30.61 -2.49 6.33
C THR A 151 -29.21 -2.52 5.73
N ASP A 152 -29.05 -3.14 4.56
CA ASP A 152 -27.78 -3.14 3.81
C ASP A 152 -27.33 -1.71 3.49
N ALA A 153 -28.26 -0.82 3.12
CA ALA A 153 -27.97 0.59 2.87
C ALA A 153 -27.36 1.31 4.08
N GLN A 154 -27.80 0.96 5.30
CA GLN A 154 -27.25 1.53 6.54
C GLN A 154 -25.83 1.01 6.81
N LEU A 155 -25.56 -0.29 6.57
CA LEU A 155 -24.20 -0.84 6.66
C LEU A 155 -23.26 -0.15 5.68
N ILE A 156 -23.69 0.02 4.43
CA ILE A 156 -22.93 0.70 3.37
C ILE A 156 -22.65 2.16 3.77
N ALA A 157 -23.63 2.87 4.31
CA ALA A 157 -23.46 4.24 4.79
C ALA A 157 -22.44 4.32 5.94
N ARG A 158 -22.53 3.43 6.94
CA ARG A 158 -21.56 3.36 8.05
C ARG A 158 -20.14 3.12 7.56
N ALA A 159 -19.97 2.25 6.57
CA ALA A 159 -18.65 2.00 5.96
C ALA A 159 -18.11 3.24 5.25
N GLY A 160 -18.97 3.97 4.54
CA GLY A 160 -18.62 5.25 3.95
C GLY A 160 -18.14 6.27 4.98
N GLU A 161 -18.83 6.39 6.12
CA GLU A 161 -18.42 7.27 7.22
C GLU A 161 -17.03 6.88 7.78
N ARG A 162 -16.80 5.59 7.95
CA ARG A 162 -15.50 5.07 8.42
C ARG A 162 -14.39 5.30 7.40
N GLY A 163 -14.69 5.15 6.09
CA GLY A 163 -13.74 5.50 5.02
C GLY A 163 -13.41 6.99 5.00
N ALA A 164 -14.40 7.87 5.19
CA ALA A 164 -14.17 9.30 5.34
C ALA A 164 -13.28 9.63 6.56
N GLU A 165 -13.45 8.90 7.66
CA GLU A 165 -12.58 9.05 8.83
C GLU A 165 -11.13 8.69 8.50
N LEU A 166 -10.89 7.58 7.79
CA LEU A 166 -9.55 7.24 7.31
C LEU A 166 -8.97 8.39 6.45
N GLY A 167 -9.76 8.94 5.54
CA GLY A 167 -9.32 10.08 4.73
C GLY A 167 -8.90 11.29 5.57
N ARG A 168 -9.65 11.60 6.63
CA ARG A 168 -9.28 12.67 7.58
C ARG A 168 -7.98 12.36 8.33
N GLN A 169 -7.76 11.11 8.75
CA GLN A 169 -6.51 10.72 9.42
C GLN A 169 -5.31 10.80 8.46
N VAL A 170 -5.47 10.42 7.18
CA VAL A 170 -4.42 10.61 6.16
C VAL A 170 -4.08 12.11 6.00
N ASN A 171 -5.09 12.97 5.86
CA ASN A 171 -4.89 14.42 5.78
C ASN A 171 -4.20 14.98 7.03
N ARG A 172 -4.53 14.45 8.21
CA ARG A 172 -3.88 14.81 9.47
C ARG A 172 -2.39 14.45 9.47
N ILE A 173 -2.01 13.28 8.96
CA ILE A 173 -0.58 12.91 8.84
C ILE A 173 0.14 13.91 7.95
N VAL A 174 -0.43 14.27 6.79
CA VAL A 174 0.14 15.29 5.90
C VAL A 174 0.30 16.64 6.61
N ALA A 175 -0.70 17.06 7.39
CA ALA A 175 -0.64 18.30 8.16
C ALA A 175 0.45 18.29 9.25
N LEU A 176 0.92 17.13 9.69
CA LEU A 176 2.05 16.95 10.61
C LEU A 176 3.41 16.99 9.90
N GLY A 177 3.43 17.07 8.56
CA GLY A 177 4.63 17.22 7.74
C GLY A 177 4.94 16.07 6.77
N PRO A 178 4.75 14.78 7.12
CA PRO A 178 5.14 13.65 6.28
C PRO A 178 4.44 13.61 4.92
N ARG A 179 5.09 12.93 3.97
CA ARG A 179 4.43 12.43 2.77
C ARG A 179 3.82 11.05 3.03
N VAL A 180 2.71 10.76 2.37
CA VAL A 180 1.91 9.57 2.68
C VAL A 180 1.66 8.73 1.43
N ILE A 181 1.92 7.43 1.52
CA ILE A 181 1.39 6.43 0.61
C ILE A 181 0.21 5.74 1.31
N VAL A 182 -0.99 5.89 0.78
CA VAL A 182 -2.18 5.22 1.31
C VAL A 182 -2.72 4.21 0.30
N SER A 183 -3.06 3.00 0.78
CA SER A 183 -3.72 1.98 -0.04
C SER A 183 -5.20 1.85 0.32
N THR A 184 -6.03 1.63 -0.70
CA THR A 184 -7.38 1.11 -0.51
C THR A 184 -7.31 -0.31 0.04
N ILE A 185 -8.33 -0.71 0.81
CA ILE A 185 -8.48 -2.10 1.27
C ILE A 185 -9.11 -2.96 0.16
N THR A 186 -8.83 -4.27 0.16
CA THR A 186 -9.52 -5.20 -0.74
C THR A 186 -11.03 -5.24 -0.49
N GLU A 187 -11.79 -5.59 -1.51
CA GLU A 187 -13.19 -5.95 -1.36
C GLU A 187 -13.29 -7.25 -0.55
N LEU A 188 -13.87 -7.15 0.65
CA LEU A 188 -13.86 -8.24 1.62
C LEU A 188 -14.62 -9.49 1.15
N GLY A 189 -15.60 -9.33 0.28
CA GLY A 189 -16.33 -10.44 -0.34
C GLY A 189 -15.49 -11.28 -1.32
N ARG A 190 -14.31 -10.82 -1.73
CA ARG A 190 -13.37 -11.58 -2.59
C ARG A 190 -12.39 -12.41 -1.79
N THR A 191 -12.29 -12.20 -0.49
CA THR A 191 -11.40 -12.94 0.41
C THR A 191 -11.97 -14.33 0.72
N PRO A 192 -11.15 -15.30 1.15
CA PRO A 192 -11.68 -16.58 1.63
C PRO A 192 -12.73 -16.43 2.74
N TYR A 193 -12.57 -15.41 3.61
CA TYR A 193 -13.59 -15.08 4.62
C TYR A 193 -14.92 -14.71 3.96
N GLY A 194 -14.92 -13.77 3.00
CA GLY A 194 -16.13 -13.32 2.34
C GLY A 194 -16.79 -14.42 1.53
N LEU A 195 -16.00 -15.18 0.79
CA LEU A 195 -16.49 -16.32 0.00
C LEU A 195 -17.15 -17.39 0.88
N SER A 196 -16.65 -17.60 2.11
CA SER A 196 -17.25 -18.56 3.07
C SER A 196 -18.63 -18.17 3.56
N LYS A 197 -19.08 -16.91 3.37
CA LYS A 197 -20.40 -16.42 3.78
C LYS A 197 -21.49 -16.70 2.75
N GLY A 198 -21.10 -17.15 1.54
CA GLY A 198 -22.01 -17.37 0.43
C GLY A 198 -22.16 -16.14 -0.48
N ALA A 199 -22.72 -16.34 -1.66
CA ALA A 199 -22.70 -15.36 -2.75
C ALA A 199 -23.38 -14.02 -2.41
N ALA A 200 -24.52 -14.05 -1.69
CA ALA A 200 -25.26 -12.85 -1.33
C ALA A 200 -24.48 -11.99 -0.33
N ASP A 201 -23.92 -12.59 0.71
CA ASP A 201 -23.12 -11.91 1.72
C ASP A 201 -21.78 -11.44 1.18
N ALA A 202 -21.15 -12.21 0.31
CA ALA A 202 -19.94 -11.79 -0.40
C ALA A 202 -20.20 -10.54 -1.26
N ALA A 203 -21.34 -10.49 -1.97
CA ALA A 203 -21.74 -9.30 -2.73
C ALA A 203 -21.97 -8.07 -1.82
N LEU A 204 -22.62 -8.26 -0.67
CA LEU A 204 -22.83 -7.19 0.32
C LEU A 204 -21.49 -6.70 0.88
N LEU A 205 -20.58 -7.61 1.26
CA LEU A 205 -19.25 -7.28 1.75
C LEU A 205 -18.43 -6.48 0.71
N ASN A 206 -18.58 -6.77 -0.59
CA ASN A 206 -17.97 -5.97 -1.65
C ASN A 206 -18.55 -4.56 -1.69
N GLN A 207 -19.87 -4.40 -1.56
CA GLN A 207 -20.50 -3.06 -1.54
C GLN A 207 -20.08 -2.24 -0.31
N ILE A 208 -19.97 -2.86 0.85
CA ILE A 208 -19.48 -2.23 2.09
C ILE A 208 -18.03 -1.77 1.91
N SER A 209 -17.16 -2.64 1.39
CA SER A 209 -15.75 -2.32 1.12
C SER A 209 -15.59 -1.21 0.09
N TYR A 210 -16.39 -1.27 -0.99
CA TYR A 210 -16.41 -0.22 -2.01
C TYR A 210 -16.79 1.15 -1.44
N ALA A 211 -17.85 1.21 -0.62
CA ALA A 211 -18.30 2.45 0.02
C ALA A 211 -17.22 3.04 0.94
N PHE A 212 -16.53 2.19 1.70
CA PHE A 212 -15.39 2.58 2.52
C PHE A 212 -14.29 3.23 1.65
N ASN A 213 -13.83 2.53 0.62
CA ASN A 213 -12.78 3.01 -0.28
C ASN A 213 -13.18 4.29 -1.02
N ALA A 214 -14.41 4.34 -1.55
CA ALA A 214 -14.92 5.49 -2.29
C ALA A 214 -14.93 6.76 -1.44
N ARG A 215 -15.39 6.67 -0.19
CA ARG A 215 -15.43 7.81 0.73
C ARG A 215 -14.04 8.22 1.20
N MET A 216 -13.13 7.28 1.43
CA MET A 216 -11.72 7.59 1.71
C MET A 216 -11.10 8.36 0.54
N ARG A 217 -11.25 7.88 -0.70
CA ARG A 217 -10.69 8.51 -1.91
C ARG A 217 -11.16 9.96 -2.11
N VAL A 218 -12.42 10.27 -1.85
CA VAL A 218 -12.95 11.64 -2.01
C VAL A 218 -12.67 12.55 -0.82
N THR A 219 -12.19 12.00 0.30
CA THR A 219 -11.88 12.76 1.52
C THR A 219 -10.41 13.13 1.62
N ILE A 220 -9.50 12.31 1.07
CA ILE A 220 -8.07 12.66 1.05
C ILE A 220 -7.82 13.91 0.21
N LEU A 221 -6.82 14.70 0.58
CA LEU A 221 -6.34 15.81 -0.24
C LEU A 221 -5.79 15.27 -1.56
N LEU A 222 -6.33 15.75 -2.68
CA LEU A 222 -5.89 15.38 -4.02
C LEU A 222 -4.62 16.15 -4.43
N ASP A 223 -3.61 16.13 -3.57
CA ASP A 223 -2.31 16.76 -3.83
C ASP A 223 -1.22 15.69 -3.92
N GLY A 224 -0.85 15.36 -5.16
CA GLY A 224 0.17 14.35 -5.44
C GLY A 224 1.56 14.68 -4.90
N ARG A 225 1.79 15.90 -4.43
CA ARG A 225 3.05 16.27 -3.75
C ARG A 225 3.16 15.68 -2.34
N PHE A 226 2.03 15.28 -1.75
CA PHE A 226 1.98 14.80 -0.37
C PHE A 226 1.35 13.43 -0.23
N ILE A 227 0.46 13.03 -1.15
CA ILE A 227 -0.28 11.78 -1.06
C ILE A 227 -0.15 10.97 -2.34
N GLY A 228 0.41 9.77 -2.23
CA GLY A 228 0.38 8.72 -3.25
C GLY A 228 -0.73 7.71 -2.93
N LEU A 229 -1.72 7.59 -3.82
CA LEU A 229 -2.82 6.63 -3.68
C LEU A 229 -2.48 5.33 -4.41
N VAL A 230 -2.55 4.22 -3.70
CA VAL A 230 -2.46 2.85 -4.22
C VAL A 230 -3.87 2.26 -4.31
N LEU A 231 -4.27 1.84 -5.50
CA LEU A 231 -5.57 1.20 -5.73
C LEU A 231 -5.46 -0.31 -5.50
N GLY A 232 -5.28 -0.70 -4.23
CA GLY A 232 -5.12 -2.09 -3.82
C GLY A 232 -6.35 -2.93 -4.12
N ASP A 233 -7.55 -2.37 -3.95
CA ASP A 233 -8.82 -3.01 -4.30
C ASP A 233 -8.90 -3.37 -5.80
N GLU A 234 -8.55 -2.45 -6.68
CA GLU A 234 -8.56 -2.68 -8.14
C GLU A 234 -7.50 -3.70 -8.56
N THR A 235 -6.33 -3.70 -7.90
CA THR A 235 -5.28 -4.68 -8.14
C THR A 235 -5.73 -6.08 -7.78
N VAL A 236 -6.36 -6.27 -6.61
CA VAL A 236 -6.92 -7.56 -6.18
C VAL A 236 -8.07 -7.98 -7.09
N GLN A 237 -8.96 -7.05 -7.46
CA GLN A 237 -10.05 -7.33 -8.38
C GLN A 237 -9.52 -7.86 -9.72
N SER A 238 -8.52 -7.21 -10.29
CA SER A 238 -7.87 -7.66 -11.54
C SER A 238 -7.22 -9.03 -11.40
N ALA A 239 -6.53 -9.27 -10.29
CA ALA A 239 -5.90 -10.56 -10.02
C ALA A 239 -6.91 -11.70 -9.86
N VAL A 240 -8.09 -11.45 -9.29
CA VAL A 240 -9.17 -12.44 -9.18
C VAL A 240 -9.84 -12.70 -10.54
N GLN A 241 -9.93 -11.68 -11.40
CA GLN A 241 -10.55 -11.82 -12.73
C GLN A 241 -9.65 -12.52 -13.75
N VAL A 242 -8.34 -12.30 -13.69
CA VAL A 242 -7.36 -12.87 -14.62
C VAL A 242 -6.15 -13.43 -13.85
N PRO A 243 -6.35 -14.46 -13.01
CA PRO A 243 -5.33 -14.90 -12.04
C PRO A 243 -4.02 -15.31 -12.69
N GLU A 244 -4.06 -15.94 -13.85
CA GLU A 244 -2.85 -16.38 -14.57
C GLU A 244 -1.94 -15.22 -14.97
N ALA A 245 -2.51 -14.06 -15.30
CA ALA A 245 -1.73 -12.86 -15.64
C ALA A 245 -0.94 -12.31 -14.45
N PHE A 246 -1.36 -12.64 -13.23
CA PHE A 246 -0.70 -12.28 -11.98
C PHE A 246 0.13 -13.41 -11.38
N GLY A 247 0.17 -14.60 -12.03
CA GLY A 247 0.90 -15.77 -11.58
C GLY A 247 0.17 -16.57 -10.48
N PHE A 248 -1.17 -16.41 -10.34
CA PHE A 248 -1.95 -17.14 -9.35
C PHE A 248 -2.57 -18.41 -9.95
N THR A 249 -2.52 -19.47 -9.15
CA THR A 249 -3.23 -20.74 -9.40
C THR A 249 -4.46 -20.89 -8.50
N ASP A 250 -4.51 -20.15 -7.38
CA ASP A 250 -5.66 -20.08 -6.49
C ASP A 250 -5.86 -18.64 -5.99
N VAL A 251 -7.10 -18.17 -6.07
CA VAL A 251 -7.53 -16.83 -5.65
C VAL A 251 -8.69 -16.86 -4.65
N ALA A 252 -9.06 -18.05 -4.17
CA ALA A 252 -10.23 -18.28 -3.34
C ALA A 252 -9.92 -18.90 -1.98
N GLN A 253 -8.80 -19.58 -1.85
CA GLN A 253 -8.45 -20.34 -0.66
C GLN A 253 -7.23 -19.73 0.07
N ALA A 254 -7.06 -20.10 1.35
CA ALA A 254 -5.93 -19.71 2.17
C ALA A 254 -4.75 -20.65 1.97
N ALA A 255 -3.56 -20.11 1.69
CA ALA A 255 -2.33 -20.89 1.54
C ALA A 255 -1.85 -21.50 2.87
N CYS A 256 -2.02 -20.78 3.98
CA CYS A 256 -1.64 -21.28 5.30
C CYS A 256 -2.65 -22.28 5.83
N ALA A 257 -2.18 -23.43 6.29
CA ALA A 257 -3.01 -24.40 6.98
C ALA A 257 -3.61 -23.82 8.27
N ALA A 258 -4.78 -24.26 8.66
CA ALA A 258 -5.45 -23.82 9.90
C ALA A 258 -4.60 -24.08 11.17
N THR A 259 -3.69 -25.05 11.11
CA THR A 259 -2.74 -25.41 12.19
C THR A 259 -1.56 -24.45 12.31
N ALA A 260 -1.36 -23.59 11.29
CA ALA A 260 -0.26 -22.62 11.25
C ALA A 260 -0.80 -21.18 11.05
N PRO A 261 -1.50 -20.61 12.05
CA PRO A 261 -2.06 -19.28 11.93
C PRO A 261 -0.97 -18.23 11.80
N LEU A 262 -1.26 -17.14 11.05
CA LEU A 262 -0.35 -16.00 10.96
C LEU A 262 -0.09 -15.36 12.34
N PRO A 263 1.12 -14.91 12.60
CA PRO A 263 2.29 -14.81 11.70
C PRO A 263 3.20 -16.05 11.66
N ASN A 264 2.75 -17.21 12.18
CA ASN A 264 3.62 -18.40 12.32
C ASN A 264 3.68 -19.28 11.05
N CYS A 265 2.81 -19.03 10.07
CA CYS A 265 2.86 -19.72 8.79
C CYS A 265 4.15 -19.35 8.02
N ASP A 266 4.81 -20.36 7.47
CA ASP A 266 5.95 -20.22 6.58
C ASP A 266 5.82 -21.18 5.39
N ASP A 267 6.80 -21.19 4.49
CA ASP A 267 6.78 -21.99 3.26
C ASP A 267 7.17 -23.47 3.43
N ALA A 268 7.35 -23.92 4.67
CA ALA A 268 7.43 -25.35 4.94
C ALA A 268 6.11 -26.05 4.59
N ALA A 269 6.18 -27.16 3.86
CA ALA A 269 5.00 -27.88 3.38
C ALA A 269 3.99 -28.28 4.46
N THR A 270 4.45 -28.46 5.69
CA THR A 270 3.61 -28.79 6.87
C THR A 270 2.73 -27.65 7.34
N PHE A 271 3.08 -26.40 6.98
CA PHE A 271 2.36 -25.20 7.36
C PHE A 271 1.47 -24.65 6.24
N LEU A 272 1.53 -25.27 5.06
CA LEU A 272 0.70 -24.89 3.92
C LEU A 272 -0.48 -25.86 3.78
N THR A 273 -1.58 -25.34 3.24
CA THR A 273 -2.72 -26.13 2.76
C THR A 273 -2.23 -27.07 1.66
N THR A 274 -2.76 -28.30 1.61
CA THR A 274 -2.38 -29.29 0.58
C THR A 274 -2.53 -28.70 -0.83
N GLY A 275 -1.46 -28.74 -1.60
CA GLY A 275 -1.41 -28.17 -2.95
C GLY A 275 -1.09 -26.67 -3.01
N ALA A 276 -1.06 -25.97 -1.86
CA ALA A 276 -0.69 -24.57 -1.81
C ALA A 276 0.80 -24.37 -2.02
N THR A 277 1.15 -23.23 -2.60
CA THR A 277 2.51 -22.69 -2.58
C THR A 277 2.49 -21.26 -2.10
N SER A 278 3.57 -20.82 -1.51
CA SER A 278 3.68 -19.44 -0.99
C SER A 278 3.51 -18.37 -2.07
N ASN A 279 3.82 -18.66 -3.33
CA ASN A 279 3.91 -17.66 -4.38
C ASN A 279 2.75 -17.69 -5.39
N THR A 280 1.96 -18.78 -5.47
CA THR A 280 0.89 -18.92 -6.47
C THR A 280 -0.52 -18.85 -5.89
N TRP A 281 -0.64 -18.69 -4.58
CA TRP A 281 -1.92 -18.45 -3.93
C TRP A 281 -2.04 -16.99 -3.52
N LEU A 282 -3.19 -16.37 -3.84
CA LEU A 282 -3.41 -14.97 -3.60
C LEU A 282 -3.47 -14.64 -2.11
N TRP A 283 -4.08 -15.53 -1.32
CA TRP A 283 -4.34 -15.31 0.11
C TRP A 283 -3.42 -16.16 0.98
N ALA A 284 -2.81 -15.53 1.98
CA ALA A 284 -2.08 -16.25 3.02
C ALA A 284 -3.05 -16.95 3.98
N ASP A 285 -4.09 -16.23 4.44
CA ASP A 285 -5.16 -16.77 5.28
C ASP A 285 -6.53 -16.28 4.81
N SER A 286 -7.52 -16.25 5.71
CA SER A 286 -8.88 -15.83 5.36
C SER A 286 -9.03 -14.37 4.93
N LEU A 287 -8.08 -13.49 5.27
CA LEU A 287 -8.15 -12.04 5.04
C LEU A 287 -6.89 -11.43 4.44
N ARG A 288 -5.71 -12.03 4.65
CA ARG A 288 -4.42 -11.42 4.37
C ARG A 288 -3.82 -11.95 3.10
N TYR A 289 -3.11 -11.06 2.42
CA TYR A 289 -2.46 -11.38 1.15
C TYR A 289 -1.32 -12.37 1.28
N GLY A 290 -1.21 -13.28 0.32
CA GLY A 290 -0.01 -14.06 0.06
C GLY A 290 1.15 -13.20 -0.45
N PRO A 291 2.38 -13.74 -0.46
CA PRO A 291 3.59 -12.97 -0.79
C PRO A 291 3.57 -12.29 -2.15
N THR A 292 3.03 -12.96 -3.17
CA THR A 292 2.95 -12.39 -4.52
C THR A 292 2.04 -11.17 -4.57
N MET A 293 0.86 -11.19 -3.92
CA MET A 293 -0.02 -10.03 -3.86
C MET A 293 0.58 -8.91 -3.01
N GLN A 294 1.22 -9.23 -1.88
CA GLN A 294 1.96 -8.26 -1.07
C GLN A 294 3.02 -7.54 -1.92
N ARG A 295 3.77 -8.28 -2.74
CA ARG A 295 4.78 -7.71 -3.64
C ARG A 295 4.16 -6.83 -4.72
N GLN A 296 3.02 -7.23 -5.33
CA GLN A 296 2.33 -6.42 -6.34
C GLN A 296 1.89 -5.07 -5.76
N ILE A 297 1.23 -5.07 -4.61
CA ILE A 297 0.85 -3.84 -3.90
C ILE A 297 2.10 -3.01 -3.56
N GLY A 298 3.16 -3.67 -3.11
CA GLY A 298 4.43 -3.03 -2.77
C GLY A 298 5.11 -2.35 -3.95
N LEU A 299 5.11 -2.97 -5.13
CA LEU A 299 5.67 -2.38 -6.35
C LEU A 299 4.89 -1.14 -6.81
N ILE A 300 3.55 -1.19 -6.74
CA ILE A 300 2.70 -0.03 -7.04
C ILE A 300 2.98 1.10 -6.03
N ALA A 301 3.07 0.77 -4.75
CA ALA A 301 3.36 1.74 -3.69
C ALA A 301 4.75 2.38 -3.87
N ALA A 302 5.77 1.59 -4.20
CA ALA A 302 7.12 2.07 -4.50
C ALA A 302 7.13 2.97 -5.74
N SER A 303 6.40 2.59 -6.80
CA SER A 303 6.22 3.44 -7.99
C SER A 303 5.57 4.78 -7.65
N ARG A 304 4.54 4.78 -6.77
CA ARG A 304 3.91 6.03 -6.31
C ARG A 304 4.86 6.90 -5.52
N ALA A 305 5.74 6.32 -4.72
CA ALA A 305 6.73 7.05 -3.95
C ALA A 305 7.81 7.70 -4.82
N GLN A 306 8.04 7.20 -6.05
CA GLN A 306 9.02 7.77 -7.01
C GLN A 306 8.40 8.71 -8.04
N SER A 307 7.18 8.42 -8.50
CA SER A 307 6.60 9.00 -9.72
C SER A 307 5.54 10.06 -9.46
N ASN A 308 5.01 10.13 -8.27
CA ASN A 308 4.28 11.33 -7.85
C ASN A 308 5.30 12.43 -7.66
N PRO A 309 4.95 13.70 -7.83
CA PRO A 309 5.88 14.77 -7.54
C PRO A 309 6.22 14.86 -6.04
N PHE A 310 6.43 13.70 -5.42
CA PHE A 310 7.03 13.61 -4.10
C PHE A 310 8.42 14.23 -4.12
#